data_be9cd887d2d26b3a8381a29b96534e31
#
_entry.id   be9cd887d2d26b3a8381a29b96534e31
#
_cell.length_a   1.000
_cell.length_b   1.000
_cell.length_c   1.000
_cell.angle_alpha   90.00
_cell.angle_beta   90.00
_cell.angle_gamma   90.00
#
_symmetry.space_group_name_H-M   'P 1'
#
loop_
_entity.id
_entity.type
_entity.pdbx_description
1 polymer ?
#
loop_
_entity_poly.entity_id
_entity_poly.type
_entity_poly.pdbx_seq_one_letter_code
_entity_poly.pdbx_strand_id
1 'polypeptide(L)'
;MNTKPPLSPIKTIEFRDVLFHINVIPSRVIVSGISLEILHGETLVLLGRSGSGKTTLLRLMNGMLLPSEGKVLVQGRSTAAWDPIRLRRGMGYVIQDAGLFPHFTVAENVALIPTLENWDAPRTASRIQEMLRLVGLDPSEFAHRRPRELSGGQRQRVGVARALAADPPILLMDEPFGALDPVTRAELQREFSALARRLGKTIVFVTHDLREALLLASRIVLLEAGRIVASATPQEFLRLDHPEVRAFTSSLAITPGASA
;
A
#
# COMPACT_ATOMS: atom_id res chain seq x y z
N MET A 1 20.14 37.15 -12.28
CA MET A 1 18.97 36.28 -11.95
C MET A 1 19.51 34.97 -11.36
N ASN A 2 19.44 34.81 -10.05
CA ASN A 2 19.97 33.64 -9.36
C ASN A 2 18.86 32.57 -9.34
N THR A 3 18.80 31.71 -10.35
CA THR A 3 17.93 30.54 -10.35
C THR A 3 18.46 29.52 -9.37
N LYS A 4 17.83 29.48 -8.18
CA LYS A 4 18.05 28.42 -7.20
C LYS A 4 17.86 27.08 -7.92
N PRO A 5 18.83 26.12 -7.85
CA PRO A 5 18.65 24.82 -8.47
C PRO A 5 17.37 24.17 -7.95
N PRO A 6 16.61 23.44 -8.79
CA PRO A 6 15.41 22.73 -8.33
C PRO A 6 15.80 21.83 -7.17
N LEU A 7 15.06 21.96 -6.06
CA LEU A 7 15.22 21.09 -4.89
C LEU A 7 15.07 19.64 -5.37
N SER A 8 16.08 18.81 -5.11
CA SER A 8 16.02 17.40 -5.42
C SER A 8 14.75 16.80 -4.78
N PRO A 9 13.98 15.98 -5.50
CA PRO A 9 12.74 15.42 -4.97
C PRO A 9 13.02 14.67 -3.65
N ILE A 10 12.16 14.93 -2.65
CA ILE A 10 12.34 14.34 -1.31
C ILE A 10 12.04 12.84 -1.40
N LYS A 11 13.04 12.02 -1.09
CA LYS A 11 12.89 10.56 -1.01
C LYS A 11 12.26 10.19 0.32
N THR A 12 11.11 9.55 0.27
CA THR A 12 10.40 9.08 1.46
C THR A 12 10.85 7.70 1.89
N ILE A 13 11.06 6.79 0.91
CA ILE A 13 11.59 5.45 1.13
C ILE A 13 12.68 5.19 0.09
N GLU A 14 13.77 4.54 0.50
CA GLU A 14 14.88 4.20 -0.39
C GLU A 14 15.41 2.80 -0.07
N PHE A 15 15.52 1.97 -1.09
CA PHE A 15 16.22 0.70 -1.07
C PHE A 15 17.58 0.88 -1.72
N ARG A 16 18.65 0.43 -1.07
CA ARG A 16 20.02 0.49 -1.57
C ARG A 16 20.57 -0.92 -1.62
N ASP A 17 20.60 -1.49 -2.80
CA ASP A 17 21.13 -2.83 -3.11
C ASP A 17 20.68 -3.90 -2.12
N VAL A 18 19.36 -4.00 -1.95
CA VAL A 18 18.73 -4.83 -0.92
C VAL A 18 18.64 -6.28 -1.38
N LEU A 19 19.19 -7.18 -0.56
CA LEU A 19 18.98 -8.61 -0.63
C LEU A 19 18.23 -9.07 0.62
N PHE A 20 17.29 -9.99 0.44
CA PHE A 20 16.61 -10.66 1.54
C PHE A 20 16.42 -12.16 1.24
N HIS A 21 16.88 -12.99 2.16
CA HIS A 21 16.68 -14.43 2.11
C HIS A 21 16.04 -14.94 3.41
N ILE A 22 15.34 -16.05 3.30
CA ILE A 22 14.81 -16.77 4.47
C ILE A 22 15.80 -17.89 4.81
N ASN A 23 16.16 -18.00 6.10
CA ASN A 23 17.01 -19.05 6.63
C ASN A 23 16.22 -20.35 6.80
N VAL A 24 15.81 -20.96 5.69
CA VAL A 24 15.29 -22.34 5.62
C VAL A 24 16.32 -23.21 4.93
N ILE A 25 16.27 -24.52 5.11
CA ILE A 25 17.22 -25.44 4.47
C ILE A 25 16.54 -26.08 3.25
N PRO A 26 17.00 -25.79 1.99
CA PRO A 26 18.03 -24.83 1.60
C PRO A 26 17.60 -23.37 1.71
N SER A 27 18.54 -22.45 1.95
CA SER A 27 18.26 -21.00 2.01
C SER A 27 17.61 -20.52 0.71
N ARG A 28 16.56 -19.70 0.83
CA ARG A 28 15.83 -19.20 -0.33
C ARG A 28 15.90 -17.67 -0.41
N VAL A 29 16.46 -17.17 -1.49
CA VAL A 29 16.44 -15.73 -1.81
C VAL A 29 15.03 -15.34 -2.26
N ILE A 30 14.48 -14.32 -1.63
CA ILE A 30 13.14 -13.77 -1.92
C ILE A 30 13.26 -12.45 -2.67
N VAL A 31 14.25 -11.62 -2.32
CA VAL A 31 14.51 -10.32 -2.94
C VAL A 31 16.01 -10.23 -3.21
N SER A 32 16.40 -9.79 -4.40
CA SER A 32 17.78 -9.77 -4.85
C SER A 32 18.15 -8.48 -5.58
N GLY A 33 19.09 -7.70 -5.02
CA GLY A 33 19.67 -6.52 -5.66
C GLY A 33 18.65 -5.41 -5.93
N ILE A 34 17.70 -5.18 -4.99
CA ILE A 34 16.71 -4.14 -5.16
C ILE A 34 17.29 -2.77 -4.80
N SER A 35 17.34 -1.87 -5.80
CA SER A 35 17.57 -0.44 -5.63
C SER A 35 16.34 0.30 -6.14
N LEU A 36 15.64 1.03 -5.23
CA LEU A 36 14.37 1.67 -5.52
C LEU A 36 14.21 2.92 -4.64
N GLU A 37 13.81 4.03 -5.24
CA GLU A 37 13.47 5.26 -4.54
C GLU A 37 11.98 5.51 -4.66
N ILE A 38 11.34 5.90 -3.57
CA ILE A 38 9.92 6.30 -3.53
C ILE A 38 9.86 7.74 -3.06
N LEU A 39 9.29 8.59 -3.90
CA LEU A 39 9.26 10.03 -3.68
C LEU A 39 8.10 10.43 -2.78
N HIS A 40 8.22 11.59 -2.15
CA HIS A 40 7.13 12.17 -1.36
C HIS A 40 5.90 12.44 -2.24
N GLY A 41 4.72 12.04 -1.75
CA GLY A 41 3.45 12.20 -2.47
C GLY A 41 3.26 11.25 -3.66
N GLU A 42 4.21 10.35 -3.92
CA GLU A 42 4.10 9.37 -4.98
C GLU A 42 3.13 8.22 -4.61
N THR A 43 2.33 7.80 -5.57
CA THR A 43 1.63 6.51 -5.50
C THR A 43 2.40 5.49 -6.35
N LEU A 44 3.24 4.70 -5.68
CA LEU A 44 3.98 3.61 -6.30
C LEU A 44 3.15 2.33 -6.26
N VAL A 45 2.99 1.66 -7.40
CA VAL A 45 2.40 0.32 -7.45
C VAL A 45 3.46 -0.73 -7.70
N LEU A 46 3.58 -1.69 -6.79
CA LEU A 46 4.37 -2.91 -6.96
C LEU A 46 3.50 -3.97 -7.62
N LEU A 47 3.73 -4.21 -8.92
CA LEU A 47 3.03 -5.20 -9.73
C LEU A 47 3.88 -6.47 -9.84
N GLY A 48 3.25 -7.63 -9.95
CA GLY A 48 3.95 -8.90 -10.19
C GLY A 48 3.13 -10.10 -9.79
N ARG A 49 3.54 -11.28 -10.22
CA ARG A 49 2.87 -12.55 -9.90
C ARG A 49 2.95 -12.88 -8.41
N SER A 50 2.12 -13.81 -7.95
CA SER A 50 2.25 -14.33 -6.58
C SER A 50 3.66 -14.90 -6.34
N GLY A 51 4.22 -14.60 -5.17
CA GLY A 51 5.58 -15.03 -4.83
C GLY A 51 6.72 -14.20 -5.44
N SER A 52 6.47 -13.12 -6.18
CA SER A 52 7.52 -12.26 -6.75
C SER A 52 8.27 -11.38 -5.74
N GLY A 53 7.87 -11.35 -4.45
CA GLY A 53 8.54 -10.60 -3.40
C GLY A 53 7.86 -9.29 -2.97
N LYS A 54 6.69 -8.93 -3.53
CA LYS A 54 5.97 -7.66 -3.26
C LYS A 54 5.69 -7.41 -1.77
N THR A 55 5.00 -8.36 -1.11
CA THR A 55 4.71 -8.29 0.33
C THR A 55 5.99 -8.24 1.17
N THR A 56 7.05 -8.90 0.72
CA THR A 56 8.37 -8.84 1.38
C THR A 56 8.94 -7.43 1.34
N LEU A 57 8.84 -6.73 0.19
CA LEU A 57 9.25 -5.33 0.10
C LEU A 57 8.44 -4.43 1.05
N LEU A 58 7.12 -4.59 1.15
CA LEU A 58 6.31 -3.85 2.12
C LEU A 58 6.77 -4.10 3.57
N ARG A 59 7.08 -5.36 3.90
CA ARG A 59 7.55 -5.74 5.25
C ARG A 59 8.96 -5.24 5.56
N LEU A 60 9.79 -5.05 4.55
CA LEU A 60 11.09 -4.39 4.68
C LEU A 60 10.94 -2.87 4.90
N MET A 61 9.95 -2.23 4.25
CA MET A 61 9.67 -0.79 4.42
C MET A 61 9.22 -0.46 5.85
N ASN A 62 8.35 -1.28 6.45
CA ASN A 62 7.83 -1.04 7.80
C ASN A 62 8.67 -1.69 8.92
N GLY A 63 9.83 -2.25 8.59
CA GLY A 63 10.73 -2.86 9.56
C GLY A 63 10.17 -4.13 10.22
N MET A 64 9.16 -4.79 9.64
CA MET A 64 8.75 -6.14 10.05
C MET A 64 9.79 -7.18 9.66
N LEU A 65 10.49 -6.92 8.56
CA LEU A 65 11.67 -7.66 8.12
C LEU A 65 12.83 -6.68 7.99
N LEU A 66 14.04 -7.16 8.24
CA LEU A 66 15.27 -6.42 7.98
C LEU A 66 16.00 -7.05 6.79
N PRO A 67 16.63 -6.26 5.92
CA PRO A 67 17.39 -6.80 4.80
C PRO A 67 18.54 -7.67 5.29
N SER A 68 18.85 -8.74 4.55
CA SER A 68 20.03 -9.59 4.79
C SER A 68 21.30 -8.86 4.37
N GLU A 69 21.23 -8.09 3.28
CA GLU A 69 22.28 -7.22 2.77
C GLU A 69 21.68 -5.92 2.24
N GLY A 70 22.50 -4.88 2.11
CA GLY A 70 22.02 -3.56 1.71
C GLY A 70 21.31 -2.81 2.82
N LYS A 71 20.50 -1.80 2.48
CA LYS A 71 19.79 -0.94 3.45
C LYS A 71 18.45 -0.50 2.90
N VAL A 72 17.45 -0.47 3.78
CA VAL A 72 16.18 0.24 3.54
C VAL A 72 16.15 1.47 4.42
N LEU A 73 15.94 2.63 3.81
CA LEU A 73 15.83 3.91 4.52
C LEU A 73 14.39 4.42 4.43
N VAL A 74 13.89 4.92 5.53
CA VAL A 74 12.60 5.61 5.62
C VAL A 74 12.86 7.00 6.17
N GLN A 75 12.50 8.03 5.41
CA GLN A 75 12.79 9.42 5.73
C GLN A 75 14.29 9.64 6.05
N GLY A 76 15.17 9.01 5.25
CA GLY A 76 16.62 9.11 5.37
C GLY A 76 17.25 8.26 6.48
N ARG A 77 16.46 7.61 7.35
CA ARG A 77 16.95 6.77 8.46
C ARG A 77 16.75 5.28 8.14
N SER A 78 17.79 4.46 8.36
CA SER A 78 17.71 3.00 8.15
C SER A 78 16.62 2.36 9.02
N THR A 79 15.83 1.43 8.45
CA THR A 79 14.80 0.68 9.20
C THR A 79 15.38 -0.10 10.38
N ALA A 80 16.62 -0.56 10.29
CA ALA A 80 17.34 -1.22 11.38
C ALA A 80 17.73 -0.25 12.54
N ALA A 81 17.76 1.07 12.28
CA ALA A 81 18.10 2.08 13.28
C ALA A 81 16.85 2.76 13.88
N TRP A 82 15.67 2.52 13.34
CA TRP A 82 14.41 3.02 13.90
C TRP A 82 14.01 2.23 15.16
N ASP A 83 13.32 2.91 16.08
CA ASP A 83 12.46 2.20 17.02
C ASP A 83 11.33 1.52 16.23
N PRO A 84 11.18 0.18 16.32
CA PRO A 84 10.23 -0.54 15.47
C PRO A 84 8.77 -0.16 15.71
N ILE A 85 8.44 0.28 16.92
CA ILE A 85 7.08 0.69 17.28
C ILE A 85 6.80 2.05 16.65
N ARG A 86 7.71 3.01 16.81
CA ARG A 86 7.57 4.35 16.22
C ARG A 86 7.53 4.31 14.70
N LEU A 87 8.38 3.51 14.07
CA LEU A 87 8.37 3.33 12.61
C LEU A 87 7.00 2.86 12.12
N ARG A 88 6.46 1.80 12.73
CA ARG A 88 5.17 1.20 12.32
C ARG A 88 3.97 2.09 12.63
N ARG A 89 3.98 2.82 13.76
CA ARG A 89 2.92 3.79 14.08
C ARG A 89 2.93 5.00 13.16
N GLY A 90 4.10 5.36 12.60
CA GLY A 90 4.25 6.41 11.60
C GLY A 90 3.81 6.02 10.19
N MET A 91 3.34 4.77 9.99
CA MET A 91 2.87 4.26 8.70
C MET A 91 1.46 3.67 8.83
N GLY A 92 0.57 4.02 7.90
CA GLY A 92 -0.67 3.29 7.74
C GLY A 92 -0.40 1.97 7.01
N TYR A 93 -0.96 0.87 7.50
CA TYR A 93 -0.80 -0.43 6.84
C TYR A 93 -2.15 -1.11 6.67
N VAL A 94 -2.54 -1.32 5.41
CA VAL A 94 -3.72 -2.07 5.02
C VAL A 94 -3.25 -3.44 4.53
N ILE A 95 -3.59 -4.48 5.28
CA ILE A 95 -3.27 -5.87 4.90
C ILE A 95 -4.41 -6.47 4.07
N GLN A 96 -4.10 -7.52 3.33
CA GLN A 96 -5.10 -8.39 2.69
C GLN A 96 -6.18 -8.76 3.72
N ASP A 97 -7.45 -8.84 3.34
CA ASP A 97 -8.59 -9.11 4.22
C ASP A 97 -8.86 -8.07 5.33
N ALA A 98 -8.36 -6.83 5.18
CA ALA A 98 -8.49 -5.71 6.13
C ALA A 98 -7.91 -5.95 7.54
N GLY A 99 -7.79 -7.19 8.02
CA GLY A 99 -7.21 -7.58 9.31
C GLY A 99 -7.81 -6.83 10.50
N LEU A 100 -9.13 -6.67 10.54
CA LEU A 100 -9.81 -6.02 11.65
C LEU A 100 -9.81 -6.93 12.89
N PHE A 101 -9.71 -6.32 14.06
CA PHE A 101 -9.86 -7.03 15.33
C PHE A 101 -11.32 -7.47 15.50
N PRO A 102 -11.62 -8.77 15.51
CA PRO A 102 -13.01 -9.26 15.41
C PRO A 102 -13.87 -8.97 16.64
N HIS A 103 -13.24 -8.76 17.80
CA HIS A 103 -13.90 -8.44 19.07
C HIS A 103 -14.05 -6.92 19.29
N PHE A 104 -13.42 -6.08 18.46
CA PHE A 104 -13.57 -4.63 18.48
C PHE A 104 -14.73 -4.20 17.58
N THR A 105 -15.39 -3.11 17.96
CA THR A 105 -16.29 -2.37 17.09
C THR A 105 -15.51 -1.71 15.94
N VAL A 106 -16.22 -1.17 14.97
CA VAL A 106 -15.64 -0.34 13.89
C VAL A 106 -14.92 0.87 14.48
N ALA A 107 -15.55 1.56 15.42
CA ALA A 107 -14.96 2.72 16.10
C ALA A 107 -13.66 2.36 16.83
N GLU A 108 -13.65 1.27 17.58
CA GLU A 108 -12.46 0.79 18.29
C GLU A 108 -11.34 0.35 17.34
N ASN A 109 -11.69 -0.28 16.20
CA ASN A 109 -10.70 -0.59 15.17
C ASN A 109 -10.05 0.68 14.62
N VAL A 110 -10.83 1.71 14.29
CA VAL A 110 -10.31 2.99 13.77
C VAL A 110 -9.53 3.74 14.83
N ALA A 111 -9.98 3.71 16.09
CA ALA A 111 -9.33 4.39 17.21
C ALA A 111 -7.98 3.78 17.63
N LEU A 112 -7.62 2.60 17.15
CA LEU A 112 -6.50 1.80 17.68
C LEU A 112 -5.18 2.60 17.75
N ILE A 113 -4.74 3.17 16.65
CA ILE A 113 -3.47 3.92 16.64
C ILE A 113 -3.59 5.25 17.39
N PRO A 114 -4.63 6.09 17.21
CA PRO A 114 -4.88 7.25 18.07
C PRO A 114 -4.79 6.94 19.56
N THR A 115 -5.42 5.84 20.02
CA THR A 115 -5.37 5.41 21.41
C THR A 115 -3.95 5.04 21.86
N LEU A 116 -3.22 4.28 21.04
CA LEU A 116 -1.82 3.93 21.31
C LEU A 116 -0.87 5.13 21.31
N GLU A 117 -1.24 6.21 20.62
CA GLU A 117 -0.54 7.50 20.63
C GLU A 117 -1.04 8.47 21.71
N ASN A 118 -1.87 7.96 22.65
CA ASN A 118 -2.43 8.72 23.79
C ASN A 118 -3.19 9.99 23.36
N TRP A 119 -3.93 9.94 22.25
CA TRP A 119 -4.82 11.03 21.88
C TRP A 119 -5.95 11.14 22.90
N ASP A 120 -6.38 12.36 23.21
CA ASP A 120 -7.53 12.58 24.08
C ASP A 120 -8.83 12.04 23.46
N ALA A 121 -9.81 11.76 24.33
CA ALA A 121 -11.06 11.14 23.91
C ALA A 121 -11.87 12.01 22.92
N PRO A 122 -12.02 13.35 23.09
CA PRO A 122 -12.73 14.18 22.14
C PRO A 122 -12.08 14.18 20.74
N ARG A 123 -10.75 14.31 20.66
CA ARG A 123 -9.99 14.27 19.40
C ARG A 123 -10.16 12.92 18.71
N THR A 124 -10.04 11.82 19.46
CA THR A 124 -10.21 10.47 18.95
C THR A 124 -11.62 10.25 18.41
N ALA A 125 -12.66 10.67 19.14
CA ALA A 125 -14.04 10.56 18.69
C ALA A 125 -14.32 11.35 17.41
N SER A 126 -13.82 12.58 17.32
CA SER A 126 -13.92 13.40 16.10
C SER A 126 -13.22 12.74 14.92
N ARG A 127 -12.01 12.18 15.14
CA ARG A 127 -11.23 11.52 14.09
C ARG A 127 -11.90 10.24 13.59
N ILE A 128 -12.51 9.44 14.45
CA ILE A 128 -13.29 8.26 14.04
C ILE A 128 -14.40 8.68 13.07
N GLN A 129 -15.18 9.70 13.42
CA GLN A 129 -16.26 10.17 12.55
C GLN A 129 -15.74 10.70 11.21
N GLU A 130 -14.66 11.46 11.23
CA GLU A 130 -13.99 11.96 10.02
C GLU A 130 -13.55 10.80 9.11
N MET A 131 -12.86 9.80 9.66
CA MET A 131 -12.34 8.67 8.89
C MET A 131 -13.44 7.78 8.34
N LEU A 132 -14.51 7.53 9.08
CA LEU A 132 -15.65 6.76 8.59
C LEU A 132 -16.35 7.49 7.43
N ARG A 133 -16.61 8.80 7.55
CA ARG A 133 -17.18 9.58 6.45
C ARG A 133 -16.26 9.60 5.24
N LEU A 134 -14.93 9.71 5.45
CA LEU A 134 -13.93 9.72 4.39
C LEU A 134 -13.97 8.45 3.51
N VAL A 135 -14.27 7.30 4.12
CA VAL A 135 -14.40 6.02 3.42
C VAL A 135 -15.84 5.66 3.05
N GLY A 136 -16.78 6.61 3.13
CA GLY A 136 -18.18 6.42 2.72
C GLY A 136 -19.01 5.54 3.66
N LEU A 137 -18.67 5.50 4.95
CA LEU A 137 -19.45 4.82 5.98
C LEU A 137 -20.07 5.85 6.94
N ASP A 138 -21.38 5.81 7.13
CA ASP A 138 -22.06 6.69 8.09
C ASP A 138 -21.66 6.30 9.53
N PRO A 139 -21.04 7.21 10.30
CA PRO A 139 -20.65 6.89 11.67
C PRO A 139 -21.83 6.49 12.58
N SER A 140 -23.01 7.08 12.37
CA SER A 140 -24.19 6.78 13.18
C SER A 140 -24.69 5.34 13.01
N GLU A 141 -24.48 4.78 11.83
CA GLU A 141 -24.88 3.42 11.48
C GLU A 141 -23.77 2.40 11.76
N PHE A 142 -22.51 2.74 11.43
CA PHE A 142 -21.43 1.76 11.39
C PHE A 142 -20.52 1.75 12.62
N ALA A 143 -20.40 2.84 13.37
CA ALA A 143 -19.39 2.96 14.45
C ALA A 143 -19.47 1.84 15.50
N HIS A 144 -20.68 1.39 15.84
CA HIS A 144 -20.91 0.37 16.87
C HIS A 144 -20.97 -1.07 16.35
N ARG A 145 -20.97 -1.26 15.02
CA ARG A 145 -20.97 -2.60 14.42
C ARG A 145 -19.63 -3.29 14.65
N ARG A 146 -19.66 -4.62 14.63
CA ARG A 146 -18.45 -5.47 14.67
C ARG A 146 -18.11 -5.96 13.27
N PRO A 147 -16.86 -6.38 13.01
CA PRO A 147 -16.43 -6.85 11.69
C PRO A 147 -17.31 -7.95 11.07
N ARG A 148 -17.89 -8.83 11.88
CA ARG A 148 -18.81 -9.90 11.43
C ARG A 148 -20.14 -9.39 10.86
N GLU A 149 -20.51 -8.16 11.18
CA GLU A 149 -21.76 -7.50 10.76
C GLU A 149 -21.56 -6.66 9.49
N LEU A 150 -20.36 -6.71 8.90
CA LEU A 150 -19.96 -5.93 7.74
C LEU A 150 -19.81 -6.82 6.50
N SER A 151 -20.13 -6.27 5.32
CA SER A 151 -19.74 -6.87 4.04
C SER A 151 -18.19 -6.85 3.86
N GLY A 152 -17.66 -7.61 2.90
CA GLY A 152 -16.23 -7.58 2.57
C GLY A 152 -15.73 -6.18 2.24
N GLY A 153 -16.47 -5.44 1.39
CA GLY A 153 -16.14 -4.07 1.03
C GLY A 153 -16.18 -3.10 2.23
N GLN A 154 -17.19 -3.23 3.10
CA GLN A 154 -17.28 -2.43 4.31
C GLN A 154 -16.10 -2.72 5.27
N ARG A 155 -15.71 -3.98 5.46
CA ARG A 155 -14.50 -4.31 6.23
C ARG A 155 -13.27 -3.66 5.66
N GLN A 156 -13.12 -3.68 4.33
CA GLN A 156 -11.98 -3.07 3.65
C GLN A 156 -11.94 -1.55 3.84
N ARG A 157 -13.10 -0.87 3.73
CA ARG A 157 -13.23 0.57 4.03
C ARG A 157 -12.80 0.89 5.47
N VAL A 158 -13.22 0.09 6.45
CA VAL A 158 -12.79 0.24 7.86
C VAL A 158 -11.28 0.02 8.00
N GLY A 159 -10.70 -0.94 7.29
CA GLY A 159 -9.24 -1.16 7.25
C GLY A 159 -8.47 0.07 6.75
N VAL A 160 -8.97 0.72 5.69
CA VAL A 160 -8.41 1.98 5.18
C VAL A 160 -8.59 3.12 6.19
N ALA A 161 -9.78 3.26 6.78
CA ALA A 161 -10.06 4.27 7.81
C ALA A 161 -9.10 4.14 9.01
N ARG A 162 -8.89 2.89 9.50
CA ARG A 162 -7.93 2.59 10.57
C ARG A 162 -6.50 2.99 10.19
N ALA A 163 -6.08 2.65 8.97
CA ALA A 163 -4.72 2.95 8.51
C ALA A 163 -4.46 4.46 8.40
N LEU A 164 -5.50 5.26 8.13
CA LEU A 164 -5.44 6.72 8.01
C LEU A 164 -5.69 7.47 9.33
N ALA A 165 -6.16 6.78 10.37
CA ALA A 165 -6.65 7.43 11.58
C ALA A 165 -5.61 8.31 12.30
N ALA A 166 -4.36 7.88 12.36
CA ALA A 166 -3.25 8.67 12.95
C ALA A 166 -2.61 9.67 11.97
N ASP A 167 -3.20 9.88 10.79
CA ASP A 167 -2.69 10.78 9.75
C ASP A 167 -1.24 10.48 9.28
N PRO A 168 -0.89 9.21 9.00
CA PRO A 168 0.48 8.85 8.64
C PRO A 168 0.90 9.48 7.31
N PRO A 169 2.19 9.88 7.13
CA PRO A 169 2.70 10.38 5.86
C PRO A 169 2.86 9.29 4.80
N ILE A 170 2.94 8.02 5.20
CA ILE A 170 3.15 6.86 4.34
C ILE A 170 2.00 5.87 4.55
N LEU A 171 1.45 5.37 3.45
CA LEU A 171 0.42 4.34 3.44
C LEU A 171 0.92 3.12 2.64
N LEU A 172 0.99 1.98 3.28
CA LEU A 172 1.34 0.70 2.68
C LEU A 172 0.07 -0.15 2.52
N MET A 173 -0.16 -0.73 1.34
CA MET A 173 -1.36 -1.51 1.04
C MET A 173 -1.00 -2.81 0.35
N ASP A 174 -1.33 -3.94 0.98
CA ASP A 174 -1.02 -5.28 0.48
C ASP A 174 -2.29 -5.94 -0.06
N GLU A 175 -2.45 -5.97 -1.39
CA GLU A 175 -3.60 -6.53 -2.13
C GLU A 175 -4.98 -6.14 -1.52
N PRO A 176 -5.23 -4.85 -1.24
CA PRO A 176 -6.38 -4.45 -0.42
C PRO A 176 -7.74 -4.77 -1.05
N PHE A 177 -7.80 -5.05 -2.35
CA PHE A 177 -9.06 -5.34 -3.06
C PHE A 177 -9.19 -6.80 -3.48
N GLY A 178 -8.22 -7.67 -3.13
CA GLY A 178 -8.14 -9.05 -3.61
C GLY A 178 -9.34 -9.93 -3.23
N ALA A 179 -9.91 -9.73 -2.06
CA ALA A 179 -11.01 -10.54 -1.51
C ALA A 179 -12.41 -10.03 -1.87
N LEU A 180 -12.53 -9.03 -2.77
CA LEU A 180 -13.81 -8.40 -3.12
C LEU A 180 -14.37 -8.96 -4.42
N ASP A 181 -15.71 -8.99 -4.51
CA ASP A 181 -16.41 -9.23 -5.76
C ASP A 181 -16.08 -8.14 -6.82
N PRO A 182 -16.21 -8.43 -8.12
CA PRO A 182 -15.75 -7.51 -9.17
C PRO A 182 -16.44 -6.12 -9.15
N VAL A 183 -17.71 -6.04 -8.78
CA VAL A 183 -18.45 -4.77 -8.76
C VAL A 183 -17.98 -3.89 -7.61
N THR A 184 -18.02 -4.41 -6.39
CA THR A 184 -17.53 -3.73 -5.19
C THR A 184 -16.05 -3.32 -5.33
N ARG A 185 -15.23 -4.19 -5.94
CA ARG A 185 -13.82 -3.89 -6.22
C ARG A 185 -13.68 -2.65 -7.11
N ALA A 186 -14.38 -2.61 -8.24
CA ALA A 186 -14.31 -1.48 -9.18
C ALA A 186 -14.77 -0.15 -8.57
N GLU A 187 -15.78 -0.20 -7.69
CA GLU A 187 -16.25 0.98 -6.95
C GLU A 187 -15.19 1.48 -5.98
N LEU A 188 -14.67 0.58 -5.12
CA LEU A 188 -13.65 0.94 -4.12
C LEU A 188 -12.34 1.42 -4.74
N GLN A 189 -11.93 0.86 -5.87
CA GLN A 189 -10.76 1.32 -6.61
C GLN A 189 -10.90 2.77 -7.09
N ARG A 190 -12.06 3.12 -7.66
CA ARG A 190 -12.34 4.49 -8.10
C ARG A 190 -12.38 5.48 -6.95
N GLU A 191 -13.05 5.12 -5.86
CA GLU A 191 -13.11 5.94 -4.66
C GLU A 191 -11.74 6.13 -4.03
N PHE A 192 -10.97 5.04 -3.91
CA PHE A 192 -9.61 5.11 -3.37
C PHE A 192 -8.68 5.93 -4.27
N SER A 193 -8.78 5.82 -5.59
CA SER A 193 -8.01 6.64 -6.52
C SER A 193 -8.28 8.15 -6.33
N ALA A 194 -9.55 8.54 -6.15
CA ALA A 194 -9.91 9.91 -5.84
C ALA A 194 -9.39 10.35 -4.47
N LEU A 195 -9.50 9.48 -3.47
CA LEU A 195 -9.00 9.71 -2.11
C LEU A 195 -7.48 9.89 -2.08
N ALA A 196 -6.73 9.00 -2.73
CA ALA A 196 -5.26 9.03 -2.79
C ALA A 196 -4.75 10.37 -3.33
N ARG A 197 -5.34 10.87 -4.42
CA ARG A 197 -5.00 12.18 -5.00
C ARG A 197 -5.26 13.35 -4.05
N ARG A 198 -6.32 13.26 -3.23
CA ARG A 198 -6.67 14.31 -2.26
C ARG A 198 -5.77 14.32 -1.02
N LEU A 199 -5.28 13.16 -0.63
CA LEU A 199 -4.50 13.00 0.60
C LEU A 199 -3.07 13.55 0.48
N GLY A 200 -2.48 13.58 -0.73
CA GLY A 200 -1.09 14.01 -0.95
C GLY A 200 -0.05 13.17 -0.21
N LYS A 201 -0.41 11.94 0.17
CA LYS A 201 0.46 11.02 0.92
C LYS A 201 1.30 10.16 0.00
N THR A 202 2.42 9.67 0.52
CA THR A 202 3.20 8.64 -0.16
C THR A 202 2.50 7.29 0.02
N ILE A 203 2.14 6.64 -1.09
CA ILE A 203 1.39 5.39 -1.08
C ILE A 203 2.21 4.31 -1.80
N VAL A 204 2.38 3.16 -1.15
CA VAL A 204 2.91 1.95 -1.79
C VAL A 204 1.80 0.91 -1.82
N PHE A 205 1.41 0.56 -3.03
CA PHE A 205 0.30 -0.34 -3.28
C PHE A 205 0.82 -1.63 -3.94
N VAL A 206 0.48 -2.78 -3.39
CA VAL A 206 0.81 -4.09 -3.95
C VAL A 206 -0.41 -4.68 -4.63
N THR A 207 -0.23 -5.16 -5.85
CA THR A 207 -1.27 -5.89 -6.58
C THR A 207 -0.66 -6.87 -7.59
N HIS A 208 -1.48 -7.80 -8.05
CA HIS A 208 -1.23 -8.63 -9.23
C HIS A 208 -2.13 -8.26 -10.42
N ASP A 209 -2.98 -7.25 -10.27
CA ASP A 209 -3.91 -6.77 -11.32
C ASP A 209 -3.35 -5.52 -11.99
N LEU A 210 -3.06 -5.61 -13.31
CA LEU A 210 -2.58 -4.47 -14.08
C LEU A 210 -3.62 -3.34 -14.19
N ARG A 211 -4.92 -3.64 -14.17
CA ARG A 211 -5.98 -2.62 -14.20
C ARG A 211 -5.92 -1.73 -12.97
N GLU A 212 -5.70 -2.33 -11.79
CA GLU A 212 -5.47 -1.58 -10.55
C GLU A 212 -4.23 -0.70 -10.66
N ALA A 213 -3.13 -1.27 -11.16
CA ALA A 213 -1.89 -0.54 -11.33
C ALA A 213 -2.05 0.67 -12.25
N LEU A 214 -2.72 0.52 -13.40
CA LEU A 214 -2.97 1.61 -14.34
C LEU A 214 -3.90 2.69 -13.79
N LEU A 215 -4.85 2.33 -12.93
CA LEU A 215 -5.81 3.26 -12.33
C LEU A 215 -5.20 4.09 -11.20
N LEU A 216 -4.34 3.47 -10.39
CA LEU A 216 -3.89 4.03 -9.11
C LEU A 216 -2.49 4.64 -9.17
N ALA A 217 -1.60 4.10 -10.00
CA ALA A 217 -0.19 4.44 -9.95
C ALA A 217 0.13 5.81 -10.55
N SER A 218 1.05 6.54 -9.93
CA SER A 218 1.89 7.52 -10.61
C SER A 218 3.10 6.84 -11.27
N ARG A 219 3.58 5.73 -10.69
CA ARG A 219 4.63 4.86 -11.23
C ARG A 219 4.35 3.40 -10.89
N ILE A 220 4.58 2.51 -11.86
CA ILE A 220 4.48 1.06 -11.72
C ILE A 220 5.89 0.48 -11.69
N VAL A 221 6.13 -0.39 -10.71
CA VAL A 221 7.35 -1.20 -10.59
C VAL A 221 6.94 -2.66 -10.73
N LEU A 222 7.42 -3.32 -11.78
CA LEU A 222 7.18 -4.75 -12.01
C LEU A 222 8.26 -5.59 -11.35
N LEU A 223 7.81 -6.50 -10.49
CA LEU A 223 8.69 -7.47 -9.84
C LEU A 223 8.53 -8.86 -10.47
N GLU A 224 9.65 -9.48 -10.78
CA GLU A 224 9.74 -10.86 -11.22
C GLU A 224 10.87 -11.57 -10.45
N ALA A 225 10.59 -12.72 -9.85
CA ALA A 225 11.57 -13.55 -9.13
C ALA A 225 12.47 -12.74 -8.15
N GLY A 226 11.89 -11.79 -7.41
CA GLY A 226 12.60 -10.98 -6.43
C GLY A 226 13.42 -9.83 -6.99
N ARG A 227 13.29 -9.51 -8.28
CA ARG A 227 14.01 -8.43 -8.97
C ARG A 227 13.06 -7.43 -9.59
N ILE A 228 13.50 -6.19 -9.72
CA ILE A 228 12.78 -5.18 -10.50
C ILE A 228 13.17 -5.39 -11.98
N VAL A 229 12.16 -5.66 -12.82
CA VAL A 229 12.36 -5.84 -14.27
C VAL A 229 11.83 -4.69 -15.10
N ALA A 230 10.97 -3.84 -14.53
CA ALA A 230 10.51 -2.61 -15.15
C ALA A 230 10.12 -1.57 -14.09
N SER A 231 10.30 -0.29 -14.41
CA SER A 231 9.84 0.85 -13.61
C SER A 231 9.48 1.99 -14.55
N ALA A 232 8.19 2.37 -14.61
CA ALA A 232 7.69 3.33 -15.60
C ALA A 232 6.39 3.99 -15.11
N THR A 233 6.01 5.13 -15.72
CA THR A 233 4.65 5.65 -15.59
C THR A 233 3.63 4.69 -16.22
N PRO A 234 2.33 4.76 -15.89
CA PRO A 234 1.31 3.90 -16.49
C PRO A 234 1.29 3.91 -18.03
N GLN A 235 1.49 5.10 -18.63
CA GLN A 235 1.50 5.25 -20.10
C GLN A 235 2.74 4.63 -20.75
N GLU A 236 3.90 4.82 -20.14
CA GLU A 236 5.15 4.22 -20.60
C GLU A 236 5.16 2.72 -20.39
N PHE A 237 4.60 2.22 -19.27
CA PHE A 237 4.53 0.81 -18.94
C PHE A 237 3.86 -0.02 -20.04
N LEU A 238 2.77 0.48 -20.60
CA LEU A 238 2.05 -0.18 -21.71
C LEU A 238 2.86 -0.31 -23.01
N ARG A 239 3.96 0.47 -23.14
CA ARG A 239 4.82 0.50 -24.34
C ARG A 239 6.14 -0.27 -24.14
N LEU A 240 6.41 -0.75 -22.92
CA LEU A 240 7.65 -1.47 -22.63
C LEU A 240 7.70 -2.80 -23.37
N ASP A 241 8.80 -3.05 -24.05
CA ASP A 241 9.09 -4.32 -24.71
C ASP A 241 9.80 -5.29 -23.76
N HIS A 242 9.04 -5.87 -22.83
CA HIS A 242 9.52 -6.89 -21.89
C HIS A 242 8.54 -8.07 -21.84
N PRO A 243 8.99 -9.35 -21.84
CA PRO A 243 8.11 -10.52 -21.85
C PRO A 243 7.05 -10.50 -20.74
N GLU A 244 7.43 -10.20 -19.49
CA GLU A 244 6.48 -10.12 -18.38
C GLU A 244 5.50 -8.94 -18.53
N VAL A 245 5.92 -7.78 -19.03
CA VAL A 245 4.99 -6.67 -19.32
C VAL A 245 3.98 -7.11 -20.38
N ARG A 246 4.43 -7.77 -21.45
CA ARG A 246 3.52 -8.33 -22.47
C ARG A 246 2.55 -9.36 -21.90
N ALA A 247 2.98 -10.22 -20.99
CA ALA A 247 2.12 -11.17 -20.31
C ALA A 247 1.01 -10.49 -19.48
N PHE A 248 1.34 -9.40 -18.79
CA PHE A 248 0.35 -8.60 -18.06
C PHE A 248 -0.58 -7.81 -18.99
N THR A 249 -0.06 -7.18 -20.05
CA THR A 249 -0.86 -6.39 -21.00
C THR A 249 -1.78 -7.25 -21.87
N SER A 250 -1.37 -8.46 -22.25
CA SER A 250 -2.24 -9.40 -22.97
C SER A 250 -3.47 -9.81 -22.16
N SER A 251 -3.38 -9.82 -20.83
CA SER A 251 -4.54 -10.08 -19.96
C SER A 251 -5.59 -8.97 -19.96
N LEU A 252 -5.24 -7.76 -20.41
CA LEU A 252 -6.20 -6.65 -20.59
C LEU A 252 -7.03 -6.80 -21.87
N ALA A 253 -6.46 -7.45 -22.90
CA ALA A 253 -7.07 -7.58 -24.23
C ALA A 253 -8.17 -8.65 -24.29
N ILE A 254 -8.34 -9.47 -23.26
CA ILE A 254 -9.37 -10.51 -23.20
C ILE A 254 -10.64 -9.93 -22.55
N THR A 255 -11.38 -9.12 -23.32
CA THR A 255 -12.83 -9.11 -23.34
C THR A 255 -13.30 -8.51 -24.69
N PRO A 256 -13.19 -9.24 -25.80
CA PRO A 256 -14.14 -9.02 -26.90
C PRO A 256 -15.49 -9.52 -26.41
N GLY A 257 -16.52 -8.72 -26.57
CA GLY A 257 -17.88 -9.10 -26.31
C GLY A 257 -18.22 -10.46 -26.94
N ALA A 258 -18.80 -11.32 -26.14
CA ALA A 258 -19.56 -12.44 -26.65
C ALA A 258 -20.73 -11.87 -27.43
N SER A 259 -20.59 -11.81 -28.75
CA SER A 259 -21.70 -11.73 -29.66
C SER A 259 -22.15 -13.18 -29.93
N ALA A 260 -23.31 -13.54 -29.47
CA ALA A 260 -24.34 -14.32 -30.13
C ALA A 260 -25.57 -14.36 -29.23
#